data_4ba3d0b0def591cb18cca94e46edff45
#
_entry.id   4ba3d0b0def591cb18cca94e46edff45
#
_cell.length_a   1.000
_cell.length_b   1.000
_cell.length_c   1.000
_cell.angle_alpha   90.00
_cell.angle_beta   90.00
_cell.angle_gamma   90.00
#
_symmetry.space_group_name_H-M   'P 1'
#
loop_
_entity.id
_entity.type
_entity.pdbx_description
1 polymer ?
#
loop_
_entity_poly.entity_id
_entity_poly.type
_entity_poly.pdbx_seq_one_letter_code
_entity_poly.pdbx_strand_id
1 'polypeptide(L)' 'MTELIIVKTYVCPYCGEQIDSFIDTSQGSQTTIEDCSVCCRPIELSIDVNESNQEYDLTAKTDTE' A
#
# COMPACT_ATOMS: atom_id res chain seq x y z
N MET A 1 -24.14 5.25 2.17
CA MET A 1 -22.77 5.39 2.56
C MET A 1 -21.81 4.80 1.57
N THR A 2 -20.85 5.53 1.20
CA THR A 2 -19.91 5.10 0.19
C THR A 2 -18.58 4.74 0.82
N GLU A 3 -18.07 3.60 0.46
CA GLU A 3 -16.77 3.17 0.95
C GLU A 3 -15.72 3.49 -0.08
N LEU A 4 -14.69 4.19 0.35
CA LEU A 4 -13.62 4.58 -0.56
C LEU A 4 -12.39 3.71 -0.33
N ILE A 5 -12.61 2.43 -0.09
CA ILE A 5 -11.53 1.50 0.15
C ILE A 5 -11.34 0.66 -1.09
N ILE A 6 -10.12 0.62 -1.59
CA ILE A 6 -9.77 -0.21 -2.72
C ILE A 6 -8.73 -1.23 -2.29
N VAL A 7 -8.62 -2.30 -3.07
CA VAL A 7 -7.64 -3.34 -2.80
C VAL A 7 -6.54 -3.22 -3.84
N LYS A 8 -5.30 -3.10 -3.38
CA LYS A 8 -4.15 -3.08 -4.25
C LYS A 8 -3.22 -4.23 -3.87
N THR A 9 -2.71 -4.91 -4.88
CA THR A 9 -1.77 -5.99 -4.66
C THR A 9 -0.36 -5.47 -4.87
N TYR A 10 0.53 -5.78 -3.95
CA TYR A 10 1.93 -5.41 -4.09
C TYR A 10 2.80 -6.59 -3.75
N VAL A 11 4.06 -6.49 -4.14
CA VAL A 11 5.02 -7.55 -3.89
C VAL A 11 5.89 -7.15 -2.71
N CYS A 12 6.00 -8.04 -1.73
CA CYS A 12 6.84 -7.80 -0.57
C CYS A 12 8.29 -7.61 -1.03
N PRO A 13 8.93 -6.51 -0.63
CA PRO A 13 10.31 -6.27 -1.06
C PRO A 13 11.34 -7.15 -0.38
N TYR A 14 10.92 -7.94 0.61
CA TYR A 14 11.84 -8.84 1.30
C TYR A 14 11.75 -10.25 0.76
N CYS A 15 10.54 -10.80 0.67
CA CYS A 15 10.39 -12.21 0.32
C CYS A 15 9.78 -12.43 -1.06
N GLY A 16 9.24 -11.40 -1.69
CA GLY A 16 8.72 -11.51 -3.04
C GLY A 16 7.31 -12.05 -3.14
N GLU A 17 6.60 -12.18 -2.01
CA GLU A 17 5.23 -12.68 -2.05
C GLU A 17 4.26 -11.57 -2.39
N GLN A 18 3.17 -11.95 -3.03
CA GLN A 18 2.11 -11.00 -3.34
C GLN A 18 1.22 -10.80 -2.14
N ILE A 19 0.95 -9.56 -1.82
CA ILE A 19 0.18 -9.20 -0.64
C ILE A 19 -0.89 -8.20 -1.04
N ASP A 20 -2.11 -8.40 -0.55
CA ASP A 20 -3.19 -7.47 -0.80
C ASP A 20 -3.22 -6.43 0.29
N SER A 21 -3.42 -5.18 -0.09
CA SER A 21 -3.53 -4.10 0.86
C SER A 21 -4.82 -3.34 0.61
N PHE A 22 -5.48 -2.97 1.70
CA PHE A 22 -6.71 -2.21 1.64
C PHE A 22 -6.37 -0.73 1.84
N ILE A 23 -6.72 0.08 0.86
CA ILE A 23 -6.32 1.48 0.83
C ILE A 23 -7.56 2.35 0.95
N ASP A 24 -7.53 3.25 1.92
CA ASP A 24 -8.62 4.20 2.13
C ASP A 24 -8.32 5.44 1.31
N THR A 25 -8.98 5.56 0.17
CA THR A 25 -8.69 6.65 -0.76
C THR A 25 -9.24 7.99 -0.28
N SER A 26 -10.09 7.99 0.74
CA SER A 26 -10.60 9.23 1.26
C SER A 26 -9.54 10.04 2.00
N GLN A 27 -8.44 9.40 2.35
CA GLN A 27 -7.35 10.06 3.04
C GLN A 27 -6.41 10.80 2.10
N GLY A 28 -6.50 10.52 0.80
CA GLY A 28 -5.54 11.09 -0.13
C GLY A 28 -4.23 10.36 -0.06
N SER A 29 -3.17 11.07 -0.46
CA SER A 29 -1.84 10.47 -0.43
C SER A 29 -1.39 10.26 1.00
N GLN A 30 -0.79 9.11 1.27
CA GLN A 30 -0.40 8.77 2.63
C GLN A 30 0.70 7.72 2.60
N THR A 31 1.36 7.58 3.73
CA THR A 31 2.39 6.57 3.93
C THR A 31 2.05 5.79 5.18
N THR A 32 2.16 4.48 5.10
CA THR A 32 1.87 3.64 6.23
C THR A 32 2.84 2.47 6.28
N ILE A 33 2.86 1.78 7.40
CA ILE A 33 3.73 0.62 7.60
C ILE A 33 2.85 -0.58 7.83
N GLU A 34 3.11 -1.65 7.09
CA GLU A 34 2.37 -2.90 7.28
C GLU A 34 3.35 -4.06 7.34
N ASP A 35 2.96 -5.08 8.06
CA ASP A 35 3.79 -6.26 8.19
C ASP A 35 3.48 -7.25 7.09
N CYS A 36 4.52 -7.86 6.55
CA CYS A 36 4.34 -8.92 5.59
C CYS A 36 3.74 -10.14 6.29
N SER A 37 2.73 -10.74 5.68
CA SER A 37 2.08 -11.90 6.27
C SER A 37 2.91 -13.16 6.11
N VAL A 38 3.96 -13.13 5.33
CA VAL A 38 4.80 -14.29 5.10
C VAL A 38 6.10 -14.20 5.89
N CYS A 39 6.84 -13.10 5.72
CA CYS A 39 8.13 -12.96 6.39
C CYS A 39 8.05 -12.08 7.63
N CYS A 40 6.92 -11.48 7.90
CA CYS A 40 6.67 -10.70 9.11
C CYS A 40 7.58 -9.50 9.26
N ARG A 41 8.03 -8.93 8.15
CA ARG A 41 8.89 -7.77 8.20
C ARG A 41 8.09 -6.51 7.90
N PRO A 42 8.46 -5.39 8.47
CA PRO A 42 7.73 -4.15 8.23
C PRO A 42 7.99 -3.64 6.81
N ILE A 43 6.93 -3.27 6.14
CA ILE A 43 6.98 -2.78 4.78
C ILE A 43 6.43 -1.37 4.78
N GLU A 44 7.19 -0.44 4.22
CA GLU A 44 6.72 0.93 4.10
C GLU A 44 5.93 1.06 2.81
N LEU A 45 4.67 1.42 2.94
CA LEU A 45 3.78 1.57 1.79
C LEU A 45 3.54 3.05 1.56
N SER A 46 3.80 3.47 0.34
CA SER A 46 3.60 4.85 -0.07
C SER A 46 2.44 4.87 -1.04
N ILE A 47 1.38 5.57 -0.67
CA ILE A 47 0.16 5.61 -1.45
C ILE A 47 -0.01 7.00 -2.00
N ASP A 48 -0.08 7.10 -3.32
CA ASP A 48 -0.29 8.36 -4.00
C ASP A 48 -1.65 8.36 -4.65
N VAL A 49 -2.43 9.39 -4.36
CA VAL A 49 -3.75 9.53 -4.95
C VAL A 49 -3.73 10.74 -5.86
N ASN A 50 -3.99 10.52 -7.13
CA ASN A 50 -4.05 11.60 -8.11
C ASN A 50 -5.52 11.93 -8.36
N GLU A 51 -5.96 13.03 -7.79
CA GLU A 51 -7.38 13.39 -7.86
C GLU A 51 -7.78 13.88 -9.24
N SER A 52 -6.83 14.34 -10.03
CA SER A 52 -7.15 14.84 -11.35
C SER A 52 -7.70 13.75 -12.26
N ASN A 53 -7.10 12.58 -12.23
CA ASN A 53 -7.54 11.47 -13.07
C ASN A 53 -7.92 10.26 -12.25
N GLN A 54 -8.02 10.41 -10.94
CA GLN A 54 -8.47 9.36 -10.03
C GLN A 54 -7.64 8.10 -10.13
N GLU A 55 -6.34 8.28 -10.18
CA GLU A 55 -5.42 7.15 -10.20
C GLU A 55 -4.75 6.99 -8.85
N TYR A 56 -4.47 5.75 -8.52
CA TYR A 56 -3.88 5.40 -7.23
C TYR A 56 -2.62 4.59 -7.47
N ASP A 57 -1.52 5.02 -6.85
CA ASP A 57 -0.26 4.32 -6.94
C ASP A 57 0.14 3.81 -5.58
N LEU A 58 0.63 2.59 -5.54
CA LEU A 58 1.11 1.98 -4.32
C LEU A 58 2.54 1.52 -4.52
N THR A 59 3.42 1.99 -3.67
CA THR A 59 4.83 1.62 -3.72
C THR A 59 5.20 0.97 -2.40
N ALA A 60 5.84 -0.19 -2.47
CA ALA A 60 6.29 -0.91 -1.28
C ALA A 60 7.81 -0.82 -1.20
N LYS A 61 8.31 -0.47 -0.03
CA LYS A 61 9.73 -0.35 0.21
C LYS A 61 10.11 -1.05 1.48
N THR A 62 11.38 -1.40 1.56
CA THR A 62 11.91 -1.94 2.81
C THR A 62 12.06 -0.81 3.82
N ASP A 63 11.82 -1.14 5.08
CA ASP A 63 11.88 -0.14 6.12
C ASP A 63 13.31 0.14 6.57
N THR A 64 14.20 -0.78 6.30
CA THR A 64 15.56 -0.67 6.80
C THR A 64 16.53 -0.15 5.77
N GLU A 65 16.12 0.54 4.83
CA GLU A 65 16.99 0.98 3.79
C GLU A 65 18.04 1.98 4.16
#